data_7e6b6d721d38af328b3b460dfbd3cfb4
#
_entry.id   7e6b6d721d38af328b3b460dfbd3cfb4
#
_cell.length_a   1.000
_cell.length_b   1.000
_cell.length_c   1.000
_cell.angle_alpha   90.00
_cell.angle_beta   90.00
_cell.angle_gamma   90.00
#
_symmetry.space_group_name_H-M   'P 1'
#
loop_
_entity.id
_entity.type
_entity.pdbx_description
1 polymer ?
#
loop_
_entity_poly.entity_id
_entity_poly.type
_entity_poly.pdbx_seq_one_letter_code
_entity_poly.pdbx_strand_id
1 'polypeptide(L)'
;MLHRIDSREGHVTIGLVGKYTKLHDAYLSVAEALAHAGYENGVYVDIKWIEAEDLTEDGCPDKSDQELQNILGDVDGILVPGGFGTRGIAGKIRAVRYAREHDIPFLGICLGMQIAVIEFVRNVIGYDDANSSEFDVSSTHKVIDFMPDQRENIPKGGTMRLGAYPC
;
A
#
# COMPACT_ATOMS: atom_id res chain seq x y z
N MET A 1 23.22 -20.13 1.30
CA MET A 1 22.51 -19.07 2.02
C MET A 1 23.47 -18.07 2.65
N LEU A 2 24.35 -18.45 3.59
CA LEU A 2 25.29 -17.51 4.25
C LEU A 2 26.12 -16.70 3.25
N HIS A 3 26.73 -17.32 2.23
CA HIS A 3 27.49 -16.60 1.20
C HIS A 3 26.68 -15.48 0.53
N ARG A 4 25.38 -15.68 0.26
CA ARG A 4 24.52 -14.65 -0.35
C ARG A 4 24.24 -13.49 0.64
N ILE A 5 24.19 -13.77 1.93
CA ILE A 5 24.01 -12.74 2.95
C ILE A 5 25.26 -11.87 3.06
N ASP A 6 26.44 -12.51 3.01
CA ASP A 6 27.73 -11.83 3.20
C ASP A 6 28.22 -11.09 1.94
N SER A 7 27.71 -11.48 0.74
CA SER A 7 28.13 -10.92 -0.55
C SER A 7 27.24 -9.80 -1.10
N ARG A 8 26.34 -9.26 -0.25
CA ARG A 8 25.49 -8.14 -0.68
C ARG A 8 26.30 -6.87 -0.88
N GLU A 9 26.01 -6.18 -1.98
CA GLU A 9 26.63 -4.90 -2.34
C GLU A 9 25.53 -3.90 -2.71
N GLY A 10 25.65 -2.66 -2.24
CA GLY A 10 24.65 -1.62 -2.51
C GLY A 10 23.43 -1.68 -1.60
N HIS A 11 22.62 -0.65 -1.69
CA HIS A 11 21.44 -0.41 -0.86
C HIS A 11 20.25 -0.07 -1.75
N VAL A 12 19.06 -0.52 -1.34
CA VAL A 12 17.77 -0.17 -1.93
C VAL A 12 16.85 0.29 -0.83
N THR A 13 16.28 1.47 -0.96
CA THR A 13 15.37 2.05 0.02
C THR A 13 13.93 1.82 -0.38
N ILE A 14 13.16 1.12 0.44
CA ILE A 14 11.73 0.88 0.23
C ILE A 14 10.91 1.72 1.20
N GLY A 15 10.10 2.63 0.66
CA GLY A 15 9.10 3.38 1.42
C GLY A 15 7.91 2.49 1.77
N LEU A 16 7.81 2.06 3.04
CA LEU A 16 6.65 1.31 3.53
C LEU A 16 5.62 2.29 4.08
N VAL A 17 4.52 2.46 3.33
CA VAL A 17 3.45 3.40 3.68
C VAL A 17 2.33 2.68 4.43
N GLY A 18 2.28 2.85 5.74
CA GLY A 18 1.38 2.13 6.65
C GLY A 18 0.64 3.02 7.63
N LYS A 19 -0.13 2.41 8.54
CA LYS A 19 -0.84 3.10 9.65
C LYS A 19 -0.19 2.92 11.02
N TYR A 20 0.73 2.00 11.17
CA TYR A 20 1.35 1.61 12.45
C TYR A 20 2.87 1.57 12.30
N THR A 21 3.43 2.51 11.54
CA THR A 21 4.85 2.51 11.20
C THR A 21 5.75 2.76 12.41
N LYS A 22 5.20 3.33 13.49
CA LYS A 22 5.90 3.45 14.79
C LYS A 22 6.00 2.12 15.55
N LEU A 23 5.19 1.12 15.19
CA LEU A 23 5.21 -0.22 15.76
C LEU A 23 5.67 -1.20 14.69
N HIS A 24 6.98 -1.32 14.50
CA HIS A 24 7.58 -2.12 13.43
C HIS A 24 7.15 -3.58 13.44
N ASP A 25 6.87 -4.14 14.61
CA ASP A 25 6.39 -5.53 14.78
C ASP A 25 5.08 -5.80 14.02
N ALA A 26 4.24 -4.76 13.80
CA ALA A 26 3.02 -4.90 13.01
C ALA A 26 3.29 -5.31 11.55
N TYR A 27 4.50 -5.04 11.06
CA TYR A 27 4.92 -5.33 9.69
C TYR A 27 6.14 -6.28 9.62
N LEU A 28 6.41 -7.02 10.69
CA LEU A 28 7.58 -7.88 10.77
C LEU A 28 7.69 -8.84 9.58
N SER A 29 6.58 -9.50 9.19
CA SER A 29 6.59 -10.43 8.05
C SER A 29 6.92 -9.75 6.72
N VAL A 30 6.51 -8.49 6.54
CA VAL A 30 6.84 -7.70 5.34
C VAL A 30 8.31 -7.31 5.36
N ALA A 31 8.82 -6.85 6.50
CA ALA A 31 10.22 -6.49 6.67
C ALA A 31 11.15 -7.69 6.42
N GLU A 32 10.82 -8.86 6.98
CA GLU A 32 11.56 -10.10 6.75
C GLU A 32 11.50 -10.54 5.28
N ALA A 33 10.35 -10.42 4.63
CA ALA A 33 10.22 -10.75 3.21
C ALA A 33 11.08 -9.83 2.33
N LEU A 34 11.14 -8.53 2.65
CA LEU A 34 12.02 -7.57 1.97
C LEU A 34 13.49 -7.90 2.21
N ALA A 35 13.88 -8.25 3.43
CA ALA A 35 15.24 -8.68 3.74
C ALA A 35 15.63 -9.95 2.95
N HIS A 36 14.74 -10.94 2.87
CA HIS A 36 14.95 -12.15 2.07
C HIS A 36 15.09 -11.84 0.58
N ALA A 37 14.28 -10.92 0.05
CA ALA A 37 14.41 -10.43 -1.31
C ALA A 37 15.78 -9.77 -1.55
N GLY A 38 16.26 -9.00 -0.58
CA GLY A 38 17.59 -8.41 -0.60
C GLY A 38 18.70 -9.47 -0.66
N TYR A 39 18.60 -10.57 0.10
CA TYR A 39 19.57 -11.67 0.03
C TYR A 39 19.64 -12.33 -1.35
N GLU A 40 18.49 -12.49 -1.99
CA GLU A 40 18.42 -13.11 -3.32
C GLU A 40 18.96 -12.19 -4.41
N ASN A 41 18.73 -10.86 -4.26
CA ASN A 41 19.16 -9.86 -5.23
C ASN A 41 20.53 -9.23 -4.92
N GLY A 42 21.21 -9.67 -3.85
CA GLY A 42 22.56 -9.21 -3.51
C GLY A 42 22.63 -7.75 -3.02
N VAL A 43 21.55 -7.22 -2.43
CA VAL A 43 21.47 -5.85 -1.91
C VAL A 43 20.99 -5.80 -0.47
N TYR A 44 21.35 -4.74 0.23
CA TYR A 44 20.72 -4.38 1.51
C TYR A 44 19.41 -3.65 1.22
N VAL A 45 18.36 -4.00 1.96
CA VAL A 45 17.07 -3.31 1.86
C VAL A 45 16.88 -2.46 3.10
N ASP A 46 16.85 -1.15 2.92
CA ASP A 46 16.56 -0.18 3.95
C ASP A 46 15.07 0.18 3.90
N ILE A 47 14.36 0.06 5.02
CA ILE A 47 12.93 0.37 5.07
C ILE A 47 12.75 1.78 5.63
N LYS A 48 12.23 2.68 4.80
CA LYS A 48 11.75 3.98 5.23
C LYS A 48 10.30 3.85 5.67
N TRP A 49 10.07 3.98 6.98
CA TRP A 49 8.74 3.86 7.58
C TRP A 49 7.98 5.17 7.43
N ILE A 50 6.85 5.14 6.73
CA ILE A 50 6.06 6.33 6.39
C ILE A 50 4.64 6.14 6.90
N GLU A 51 4.20 7.01 7.83
CA GLU A 51 2.79 7.06 8.23
C GLU A 51 1.96 7.57 7.06
N ALA A 52 0.91 6.81 6.72
CA ALA A 52 0.04 7.21 5.60
C ALA A 52 -0.62 8.58 5.83
N GLU A 53 -0.88 8.93 7.09
CA GLU A 53 -1.48 10.22 7.48
C GLU A 53 -0.52 11.39 7.23
N ASP A 54 0.79 11.15 7.25
CA ASP A 54 1.78 12.19 6.96
C ASP A 54 1.80 12.61 5.47
N LEU A 55 1.15 11.85 4.59
CA LEU A 55 1.03 12.17 3.16
C LEU A 55 -0.20 13.03 2.84
N THR A 56 -1.02 13.36 3.83
CA THR A 56 -2.16 14.26 3.73
C THR A 56 -2.06 15.36 4.78
N GLU A 57 -2.64 16.52 4.53
CA GLU A 57 -2.85 17.51 5.57
C GLU A 57 -4.13 17.21 6.35
N ASP A 58 -4.22 17.67 7.61
CA ASP A 58 -5.39 17.50 8.48
C ASP A 58 -6.69 17.93 7.78
N GLY A 59 -7.46 16.95 7.31
CA GLY A 59 -8.73 17.15 6.64
C GLY A 59 -8.66 17.64 5.18
N CYS A 60 -7.46 17.80 4.60
CA CYS A 60 -7.25 18.18 3.21
C CYS A 60 -6.40 17.12 2.50
N PRO A 61 -6.83 16.59 1.33
CA PRO A 61 -6.07 15.55 0.62
C PRO A 61 -4.79 16.04 -0.06
N ASP A 62 -4.50 17.35 -0.05
CA ASP A 62 -3.54 17.94 -0.96
C ASP A 62 -2.31 18.55 -0.27
N LYS A 63 -1.41 17.68 0.22
CA LYS A 63 -0.01 18.12 0.32
C LYS A 63 0.51 18.47 -1.05
N SER A 64 1.31 19.54 -1.12
CA SER A 64 1.98 19.95 -2.35
C SER A 64 2.92 18.83 -2.86
N ASP A 65 3.16 18.79 -4.16
CA ASP A 65 4.09 17.83 -4.76
C ASP A 65 5.50 17.95 -4.16
N GLN A 66 5.91 19.15 -3.75
CA GLN A 66 7.20 19.38 -3.09
C GLN A 66 7.28 18.71 -1.70
N GLU A 67 6.20 18.70 -0.93
CA GLU A 67 6.14 18.02 0.37
C GLU A 67 6.14 16.51 0.19
N LEU A 68 5.45 15.99 -0.81
CA LEU A 68 5.51 14.57 -1.15
C LEU A 68 6.91 14.18 -1.63
N GLN A 69 7.56 15.01 -2.44
CA GLN A 69 8.95 14.81 -2.87
C GLN A 69 9.91 14.75 -1.67
N ASN A 70 9.71 15.55 -0.64
CA ASN A 70 10.53 15.51 0.56
C ASN A 70 10.36 14.21 1.37
N ILE A 71 9.17 13.59 1.29
CA ILE A 71 8.86 12.35 2.01
C ILE A 71 9.18 11.12 1.18
N LEU A 72 8.89 11.14 -0.12
CA LEU A 72 8.93 9.97 -1.01
C LEU A 72 10.05 10.02 -2.06
N GLY A 73 10.73 11.16 -2.22
CA GLY A 73 11.65 11.35 -3.34
C GLY A 73 13.00 10.64 -3.23
N ASP A 74 13.31 10.06 -2.09
CA ASP A 74 14.56 9.33 -1.81
C ASP A 74 14.36 7.80 -1.73
N VAL A 75 13.20 7.29 -2.12
CA VAL A 75 12.94 5.85 -2.13
C VAL A 75 13.06 5.25 -3.53
N ASP A 76 13.61 4.04 -3.61
CA ASP A 76 13.72 3.27 -4.84
C ASP A 76 12.48 2.46 -5.18
N GLY A 77 11.57 2.31 -4.22
CA GLY A 77 10.29 1.64 -4.39
C GLY A 77 9.33 1.96 -3.27
N ILE A 78 8.03 1.86 -3.54
CA ILE A 78 6.96 2.09 -2.55
C ILE A 78 6.18 0.81 -2.34
N LEU A 79 5.99 0.44 -1.06
CA LEU A 79 5.16 -0.69 -0.65
C LEU A 79 4.02 -0.21 0.24
N VAL A 80 2.78 -0.56 -0.14
CA VAL A 80 1.59 -0.37 0.70
C VAL A 80 1.13 -1.73 1.20
N PRO A 81 1.23 -2.01 2.50
CA PRO A 81 0.85 -3.30 3.08
C PRO A 81 -0.65 -3.47 3.22
N GLY A 82 -1.07 -4.67 3.62
CA GLY A 82 -2.43 -4.98 4.02
C GLY A 82 -2.89 -4.18 5.25
N GLY A 83 -4.19 -4.13 5.46
CA GLY A 83 -4.81 -3.47 6.61
C GLY A 83 -6.32 -3.40 6.46
N PHE A 84 -7.00 -2.92 7.51
CA PHE A 84 -8.45 -2.78 7.58
C PHE A 84 -8.85 -1.37 8.01
N GLY A 85 -10.10 -0.98 7.72
CA GLY A 85 -10.70 0.29 8.11
C GLY A 85 -10.19 1.47 7.27
N THR A 86 -10.78 2.63 7.53
CA THR A 86 -10.68 3.82 6.67
C THR A 86 -9.51 4.75 6.97
N ARG A 87 -8.83 4.59 8.12
CA ARG A 87 -7.72 5.45 8.52
C ARG A 87 -6.53 5.35 7.55
N GLY A 88 -6.02 6.49 7.10
CA GLY A 88 -4.86 6.58 6.22
C GLY A 88 -5.10 6.19 4.75
N ILE A 89 -6.36 5.95 4.35
CA ILE A 89 -6.68 5.58 2.94
C ILE A 89 -6.27 6.69 1.98
N ALA A 90 -6.61 7.94 2.28
CA ALA A 90 -6.26 9.08 1.42
C ALA A 90 -4.74 9.19 1.19
N GLY A 91 -3.94 9.08 2.26
CA GLY A 91 -2.48 9.12 2.14
C GLY A 91 -1.90 7.95 1.34
N LYS A 92 -2.49 6.75 1.46
CA LYS A 92 -2.09 5.61 0.63
C LYS A 92 -2.41 5.81 -0.85
N ILE A 93 -3.59 6.38 -1.17
CA ILE A 93 -3.92 6.77 -2.55
C ILE A 93 -2.91 7.79 -3.08
N ARG A 94 -2.51 8.76 -2.26
CA ARG A 94 -1.46 9.74 -2.62
C ARG A 94 -0.11 9.07 -2.88
N ALA A 95 0.29 8.10 -2.07
CA ALA A 95 1.53 7.34 -2.28
C ALA A 95 1.52 6.57 -3.61
N VAL A 96 0.39 5.93 -3.94
CA VAL A 96 0.23 5.22 -5.23
C VAL A 96 0.30 6.18 -6.40
N ARG A 97 -0.41 7.31 -6.30
CA ARG A 97 -0.39 8.35 -7.33
C ARG A 97 1.03 8.88 -7.55
N TYR A 98 1.73 9.19 -6.46
CA TYR A 98 3.12 9.64 -6.52
C TYR A 98 4.01 8.61 -7.21
N ALA A 99 3.91 7.33 -6.85
CA ALA A 99 4.66 6.25 -7.48
C ALA A 99 4.41 6.17 -8.99
N ARG A 100 3.15 6.24 -9.41
CA ARG A 100 2.76 6.21 -10.84
C ARG A 100 3.26 7.42 -11.62
N GLU A 101 3.13 8.62 -11.05
CA GLU A 101 3.52 9.87 -11.72
C GLU A 101 5.03 10.09 -11.81
N HIS A 102 5.81 9.40 -10.95
CA HIS A 102 7.27 9.51 -10.90
C HIS A 102 7.99 8.22 -11.34
N ASP A 103 7.27 7.26 -11.93
CA ASP A 103 7.81 5.98 -12.39
C ASP A 103 8.55 5.19 -11.29
N ILE A 104 8.12 5.32 -10.03
CA ILE A 104 8.68 4.57 -8.91
C ILE A 104 8.01 3.18 -8.83
N PRO A 105 8.78 2.09 -8.75
CA PRO A 105 8.25 0.75 -8.55
C PRO A 105 7.29 0.67 -7.36
N PHE A 106 6.11 0.06 -7.57
CA PHE A 106 5.07 -0.03 -6.55
C PHE A 106 4.63 -1.48 -6.30
N LEU A 107 4.49 -1.85 -5.03
CA LEU A 107 3.88 -3.10 -4.60
C LEU A 107 2.75 -2.86 -3.61
N GLY A 108 1.53 -3.26 -3.97
CA GLY A 108 0.37 -3.25 -3.08
C GLY A 108 0.02 -4.66 -2.60
N ILE A 109 -0.04 -4.87 -1.29
CA ILE A 109 -0.44 -6.15 -0.68
C ILE A 109 -1.86 -6.00 -0.13
N CYS A 110 -2.80 -6.88 -0.53
CA CYS A 110 -4.18 -6.89 -0.04
C CYS A 110 -4.84 -5.51 -0.20
N LEU A 111 -5.02 -4.75 0.88
CA LEU A 111 -5.51 -3.38 0.85
C LEU A 111 -4.68 -2.47 -0.09
N GLY A 112 -3.37 -2.62 -0.10
CA GLY A 112 -2.50 -1.82 -0.98
C GLY A 112 -2.79 -2.04 -2.47
N MET A 113 -3.12 -3.28 -2.87
CA MET A 113 -3.58 -3.58 -4.23
C MET A 113 -4.93 -2.91 -4.52
N GLN A 114 -5.89 -3.00 -3.59
CA GLN A 114 -7.20 -2.36 -3.73
C GLN A 114 -7.07 -0.84 -3.89
N ILE A 115 -6.20 -0.22 -3.10
CA ILE A 115 -5.88 1.21 -3.18
C ILE A 115 -5.31 1.58 -4.56
N ALA A 116 -4.42 0.74 -5.11
CA ALA A 116 -3.88 0.97 -6.45
C ALA A 116 -4.96 0.94 -7.55
N VAL A 117 -5.91 0.01 -7.45
CA VAL A 117 -7.07 -0.05 -8.36
C VAL A 117 -7.91 1.23 -8.23
N ILE A 118 -8.24 1.65 -7.02
CA ILE A 118 -9.02 2.87 -6.76
C ILE A 118 -8.30 4.10 -7.33
N GLU A 119 -7.01 4.25 -7.07
CA GLU A 119 -6.21 5.36 -7.59
C GLU A 119 -6.23 5.41 -9.12
N PHE A 120 -5.95 4.27 -9.75
CA PHE A 120 -5.93 4.19 -11.21
C PHE A 120 -7.27 4.55 -11.84
N VAL A 121 -8.37 4.03 -11.29
CA VAL A 121 -9.70 4.33 -11.82
C VAL A 121 -10.07 5.79 -11.64
N ARG A 122 -9.69 6.42 -10.52
CA ARG A 122 -9.92 7.85 -10.29
C ARG A 122 -9.10 8.73 -11.23
N ASN A 123 -7.81 8.51 -11.29
CA ASN A 123 -6.88 9.48 -11.88
C ASN A 123 -6.47 9.15 -13.32
N VAL A 124 -6.69 7.93 -13.80
CA VAL A 124 -6.36 7.52 -15.18
C VAL A 124 -7.63 7.29 -16.01
N ILE A 125 -8.64 6.61 -15.43
CA ILE A 125 -9.90 6.34 -16.14
C ILE A 125 -10.87 7.53 -16.02
N GLY A 126 -10.79 8.31 -14.92
CA GLY A 126 -11.58 9.54 -14.74
C GLY A 126 -12.91 9.34 -14.00
N TYR A 127 -13.04 8.30 -13.18
CA TYR A 127 -14.19 8.14 -12.27
C TYR A 127 -13.82 8.63 -10.88
N ASP A 128 -13.96 9.93 -10.63
CA ASP A 128 -13.49 10.62 -9.43
C ASP A 128 -14.04 10.04 -8.12
N ASP A 129 -15.25 9.44 -8.14
CA ASP A 129 -15.88 8.81 -7.00
C ASP A 129 -15.58 7.32 -6.86
N ALA A 130 -14.73 6.74 -7.73
CA ALA A 130 -14.37 5.32 -7.65
C ALA A 130 -13.85 4.95 -6.26
N ASN A 131 -14.42 3.89 -5.66
CA ASN A 131 -14.10 3.53 -4.29
C ASN A 131 -14.32 2.04 -4.01
N SER A 132 -13.94 1.62 -2.81
CA SER A 132 -14.36 0.35 -2.23
C SER A 132 -15.67 0.53 -1.46
N SER A 133 -16.58 -0.44 -1.55
CA SER A 133 -17.78 -0.51 -0.71
C SER A 133 -17.48 -0.57 0.78
N GLU A 134 -16.26 -0.98 1.17
CA GLU A 134 -15.82 -0.94 2.57
C GLU A 134 -15.60 0.49 3.07
N PHE A 135 -15.19 1.42 2.19
CA PHE A 135 -14.85 2.77 2.58
C PHE A 135 -15.99 3.76 2.32
N ASP A 136 -16.71 3.56 1.22
CA ASP A 136 -17.84 4.40 0.84
C ASP A 136 -18.92 3.58 0.12
N VAL A 137 -19.97 3.24 0.85
CA VAL A 137 -21.13 2.51 0.31
C VAL A 137 -21.96 3.36 -0.68
N SER A 138 -21.80 4.68 -0.66
CA SER A 138 -22.54 5.62 -1.51
C SER A 138 -21.89 5.86 -2.87
N SER A 139 -20.62 5.46 -3.06
CA SER A 139 -19.93 5.57 -4.33
C SER A 139 -20.72 4.93 -5.47
N THR A 140 -20.80 5.63 -6.60
CA THR A 140 -21.45 5.12 -7.82
C THR A 140 -20.56 4.12 -8.54
N HIS A 141 -19.23 4.33 -8.50
CA HIS A 141 -18.25 3.47 -9.14
C HIS A 141 -17.52 2.61 -8.10
N LYS A 142 -18.18 1.53 -7.68
CA LYS A 142 -17.61 0.55 -6.75
C LYS A 142 -16.66 -0.38 -7.49
N VAL A 143 -15.37 -0.06 -7.46
CA VAL A 143 -14.34 -0.86 -8.15
C VAL A 143 -13.81 -2.00 -7.31
N ILE A 144 -14.04 -1.93 -6.00
CA ILE A 144 -13.84 -3.02 -5.03
C ILE A 144 -15.16 -3.19 -4.29
N ASP A 145 -15.72 -4.40 -4.32
CA ASP A 145 -16.99 -4.67 -3.69
C ASP A 145 -16.94 -5.94 -2.84
N PHE A 146 -17.92 -6.08 -1.95
CA PHE A 146 -18.09 -7.29 -1.15
C PHE A 146 -18.47 -8.47 -2.06
N MET A 147 -17.94 -9.63 -1.76
CA MET A 147 -18.43 -10.86 -2.38
C MET A 147 -19.90 -11.06 -2.02
N PRO A 148 -20.73 -11.66 -2.91
CA PRO A 148 -22.17 -11.80 -2.69
C PRO A 148 -22.55 -12.51 -1.37
N ASP A 149 -21.68 -13.37 -0.87
CA ASP A 149 -21.83 -14.13 0.37
C ASP A 149 -21.12 -13.48 1.59
N GLN A 150 -20.56 -12.27 1.46
CA GLN A 150 -19.79 -11.54 2.49
C GLN A 150 -20.43 -10.18 2.85
N ARG A 151 -21.76 -10.14 2.98
CA ARG A 151 -22.48 -8.89 3.33
C ARG A 151 -22.37 -8.57 4.82
N GLU A 152 -22.66 -7.32 5.19
CA GLU A 152 -22.41 -6.75 6.53
C GLU A 152 -22.97 -7.53 7.73
N ASN A 153 -24.00 -8.34 7.55
CA ASN A 153 -24.72 -9.05 8.63
C ASN A 153 -24.31 -10.53 8.79
N ILE A 154 -23.23 -10.98 8.16
CA ILE A 154 -22.75 -12.35 8.28
C ILE A 154 -21.60 -12.40 9.28
N PRO A 155 -21.57 -13.38 10.22
CA PRO A 155 -20.42 -13.58 11.10
C PRO A 155 -19.14 -13.76 10.28
N LYS A 156 -18.25 -12.78 10.32
CA LYS A 156 -17.00 -12.75 9.52
C LYS A 156 -15.93 -13.72 10.03
N GLY A 157 -16.14 -14.36 11.16
CA GLY A 157 -15.22 -15.36 11.73
C GLY A 157 -15.25 -16.66 10.93
N GLY A 158 -14.11 -17.05 10.34
CA GLY A 158 -13.96 -18.30 9.61
C GLY A 158 -14.53 -18.31 8.18
N THR A 159 -14.99 -17.16 7.66
CA THR A 159 -15.52 -17.02 6.30
C THR A 159 -14.51 -16.48 5.30
N MET A 160 -13.32 -16.09 5.76
CA MET A 160 -12.23 -15.64 4.88
C MET A 160 -11.79 -16.82 4.00
N ARG A 161 -12.01 -16.71 2.71
CA ARG A 161 -11.63 -17.74 1.74
C ARG A 161 -10.17 -17.56 1.35
N LEU A 162 -9.42 -18.63 1.48
CA LEU A 162 -8.04 -18.72 1.04
C LEU A 162 -7.98 -19.56 -0.24
N GLY A 163 -7.35 -19.06 -1.28
CA GLY A 163 -7.16 -19.76 -2.54
C GLY A 163 -7.79 -19.08 -3.75
N ALA A 164 -7.71 -19.75 -4.91
CA ALA A 164 -8.27 -19.26 -6.16
C ALA A 164 -9.80 -19.30 -6.13
N TYR A 165 -10.42 -18.23 -6.60
CA TYR A 165 -11.84 -18.08 -6.75
C TYR A 165 -12.16 -17.63 -8.18
N PRO A 166 -13.21 -18.18 -8.85
CA PRO A 166 -13.64 -17.64 -10.13
C PRO A 166 -14.16 -16.22 -9.95
N CYS A 167 -13.66 -15.30 -10.73
CA CYS A 167 -14.13 -13.91 -10.82
C CYS A 167 -15.02 -13.73 -12.02
#